data_dc4449bf806fe30ca0f6a7658aa2d9da
#
_entry.id   dc4449bf806fe30ca0f6a7658aa2d9da
#
_cell.length_a   1.000
_cell.length_b   1.000
_cell.length_c   1.000
_cell.angle_alpha   90.00
_cell.angle_beta   90.00
_cell.angle_gamma   90.00
#
_symmetry.space_group_name_H-M   'P 1'
#
loop_
_entity.id
_entity.type
_entity.pdbx_description
1 polymer ?
#
loop_
_entity_poly.entity_id
_entity_poly.type
_entity_poly.pdbx_seq_one_letter_code
_entity_poly.pdbx_strand_id
1 'polypeptide(L)'
;VAPSRGLGDVYKRQGKVAVVPGFISSDKENGDITNLGRGGSDYTASIIAASLNARLLEIWTDVDGFMTADPRVISNAYVIDQLSFVEAMELCNFGAKVVYPPTIYPVFHKNIPIIIKNTFNSAAPGTKISNDVVHEDSRAIKGISSISDTSLVTVSGLGMVGVIGINSRIFQCLAQNGISVFLVSQASSEHNT
;
A
#
# COMPACT_ATOMS: atom_id res chain seq x y z
N VAL A 1 16.83 -12.36 -11.36
CA VAL A 1 16.69 -12.95 -10.02
C VAL A 1 17.02 -14.43 -10.15
N ALA A 2 18.14 -14.85 -9.57
CA ALA A 2 18.46 -16.26 -9.49
C ALA A 2 17.28 -16.99 -8.82
N PRO A 3 16.82 -18.12 -9.36
CA PRO A 3 15.68 -18.82 -8.78
C PRO A 3 16.04 -19.22 -7.37
N SER A 4 15.33 -18.63 -6.40
CA SER A 4 15.51 -18.83 -4.95
C SER A 4 15.16 -20.24 -4.46
N ARG A 5 15.00 -21.21 -5.37
CA ARG A 5 14.64 -22.60 -5.07
C ARG A 5 15.61 -23.30 -4.10
N GLY A 6 16.86 -22.82 -4.01
CA GLY A 6 17.86 -23.43 -3.13
C GLY A 6 17.83 -22.92 -1.68
N LEU A 7 17.66 -21.61 -1.46
CA LEU A 7 17.79 -21.00 -0.13
C LEU A 7 16.62 -21.36 0.79
N GLY A 8 15.38 -21.25 0.32
CA GLY A 8 14.19 -21.54 1.13
C GLY A 8 14.11 -23.00 1.58
N ASP A 9 14.50 -23.93 0.72
CA ASP A 9 14.50 -25.38 1.07
C ASP A 9 15.64 -25.73 2.03
N VAL A 10 16.82 -25.13 1.87
CA VAL A 10 17.96 -25.36 2.75
C VAL A 10 17.68 -24.87 4.17
N TYR A 11 17.10 -23.66 4.32
CA TYR A 11 16.79 -23.11 5.64
C TYR A 11 15.63 -23.82 6.34
N LYS A 12 14.57 -24.18 5.63
CA LYS A 12 13.45 -24.96 6.18
C LYS A 12 13.90 -26.33 6.71
N ARG A 13 14.82 -27.00 6.01
CA ARG A 13 15.33 -28.31 6.41
C ARG A 13 16.29 -28.27 7.58
N GLN A 14 16.90 -27.11 7.87
CA GLN A 14 17.93 -26.97 8.90
C GLN A 14 17.42 -26.38 10.22
N GLY A 15 16.13 -26.01 10.30
CA GLY A 15 15.57 -25.33 11.50
C GLY A 15 16.20 -23.97 11.80
N LYS A 16 16.80 -23.32 10.78
CA LYS A 16 17.45 -22.02 10.92
C LYS A 16 16.50 -20.89 10.52
N VAL A 17 16.72 -19.70 11.10
CA VAL A 17 16.08 -18.47 10.73
C VAL A 17 16.98 -17.69 9.80
N ALA A 18 16.47 -17.31 8.62
CA ALA A 18 17.19 -16.44 7.71
C ALA A 18 16.92 -14.97 8.06
N VAL A 19 17.99 -14.19 8.23
CA VAL A 19 17.91 -12.74 8.42
C VAL A 19 18.33 -12.08 7.11
N VAL A 20 17.44 -11.28 6.51
CA VAL A 20 17.65 -10.62 5.23
C VAL A 20 17.50 -9.11 5.42
N PRO A 21 18.54 -8.29 5.13
CA PRO A 21 18.41 -6.84 5.13
C PRO A 21 17.52 -6.42 3.94
N GLY A 22 16.29 -6.01 4.24
CA GLY A 22 15.23 -5.81 3.25
C GLY A 22 15.31 -4.51 2.46
N PHE A 23 16.29 -3.64 2.75
CA PHE A 23 16.39 -2.32 2.14
C PHE A 23 17.32 -2.29 0.92
N ILE A 24 18.24 -3.23 0.84
CA ILE A 24 19.28 -3.28 -0.20
C ILE A 24 18.74 -4.03 -1.42
N SER A 25 18.96 -3.48 -2.58
CA SER A 25 18.66 -4.08 -3.88
C SER A 25 19.81 -3.86 -4.85
N SER A 26 19.73 -4.46 -6.02
CA SER A 26 20.66 -4.21 -7.11
C SER A 26 19.90 -3.77 -8.36
N ASP A 27 20.49 -2.84 -9.09
CA ASP A 27 20.01 -2.44 -10.40
C ASP A 27 20.13 -3.61 -11.38
N LYS A 28 19.09 -3.80 -12.19
CA LYS A 28 19.03 -4.92 -13.13
C LYS A 28 19.96 -4.74 -14.34
N GLU A 29 20.23 -3.50 -14.73
CA GLU A 29 20.97 -3.18 -15.96
C GLU A 29 22.47 -3.24 -15.74
N ASN A 30 22.97 -2.66 -14.66
CA ASN A 30 24.40 -2.55 -14.38
C ASN A 30 24.88 -3.34 -13.15
N GLY A 31 23.95 -3.90 -12.35
CA GLY A 31 24.28 -4.66 -11.14
C GLY A 31 24.70 -3.81 -9.95
N ASP A 32 24.64 -2.49 -10.04
CA ASP A 32 25.03 -1.59 -8.97
C ASP A 32 24.13 -1.74 -7.75
N ILE A 33 24.72 -1.52 -6.57
CA ILE A 33 23.97 -1.55 -5.31
C ILE A 33 23.08 -0.30 -5.25
N THR A 34 21.80 -0.54 -5.05
CA THR A 34 20.78 0.49 -4.88
C THR A 34 19.85 0.15 -3.71
N ASN A 35 18.79 0.91 -3.52
CA ASN A 35 17.78 0.62 -2.52
C ASN A 35 16.36 0.80 -3.10
N LEU A 36 15.39 0.17 -2.47
CA LEU A 36 13.98 0.23 -2.88
C LEU A 36 13.25 1.49 -2.40
N GLY A 37 13.95 2.43 -1.77
CA GLY A 37 13.36 3.64 -1.22
C GLY A 37 12.54 3.42 0.04
N ARG A 38 11.67 4.38 0.36
CA ARG A 38 10.82 4.33 1.56
C ARG A 38 9.85 3.14 1.48
N GLY A 39 9.76 2.36 2.56
CA GLY A 39 8.94 1.15 2.61
C GLY A 39 9.55 -0.06 1.87
N GLY A 40 10.81 0.06 1.41
CA GLY A 40 11.48 -1.01 0.67
C GLY A 40 11.67 -2.30 1.46
N SER A 41 11.81 -2.23 2.78
CA SER A 41 11.91 -3.43 3.64
C SER A 41 10.61 -4.24 3.65
N ASP A 42 9.47 -3.57 3.75
CA ASP A 42 8.15 -4.21 3.70
C ASP A 42 7.91 -4.84 2.32
N TYR A 43 8.29 -4.13 1.28
CA TYR A 43 8.17 -4.61 -0.09
C TYR A 43 9.05 -5.85 -0.35
N THR A 44 10.29 -5.84 0.11
CA THR A 44 11.19 -7.00 0.04
C THR A 44 10.61 -8.20 0.81
N ALA A 45 10.08 -7.97 2.02
CA ALA A 45 9.45 -9.03 2.80
C ALA A 45 8.25 -9.63 2.06
N SER A 46 7.44 -8.81 1.42
CA SER A 46 6.30 -9.25 0.61
C SER A 46 6.73 -10.08 -0.61
N ILE A 47 7.75 -9.64 -1.33
CA ILE A 47 8.32 -10.39 -2.48
C ILE A 47 8.83 -11.76 -2.01
N ILE A 48 9.57 -11.80 -0.91
CA ILE A 48 10.09 -13.05 -0.34
C ILE A 48 8.94 -13.96 0.10
N ALA A 49 7.94 -13.41 0.81
CA ALA A 49 6.77 -14.17 1.24
C ALA A 49 6.03 -14.78 0.05
N ALA A 50 5.80 -14.00 -1.01
CA ALA A 50 5.16 -14.48 -2.24
C ALA A 50 5.99 -15.56 -2.96
N SER A 51 7.31 -15.38 -3.03
CA SER A 51 8.22 -16.32 -3.69
C SER A 51 8.31 -17.66 -2.97
N LEU A 52 8.20 -17.65 -1.64
CA LEU A 52 8.25 -18.85 -0.80
C LEU A 52 6.86 -19.48 -0.58
N ASN A 53 5.78 -18.88 -1.11
CA ASN A 53 4.40 -19.23 -0.77
C ASN A 53 4.22 -19.31 0.77
N ALA A 54 4.62 -18.26 1.46
CA ALA A 54 4.55 -18.18 2.91
C ALA A 54 3.08 -18.32 3.38
N ARG A 55 2.90 -18.86 4.56
CA ARG A 55 1.56 -18.97 5.17
C ARG A 55 1.03 -17.64 5.66
N LEU A 56 1.92 -16.72 6.02
CA LEU A 56 1.61 -15.44 6.65
C LEU A 56 2.78 -14.48 6.43
N LEU A 57 2.49 -13.20 6.23
CA LEU A 57 3.44 -12.08 6.32
C LEU A 57 3.10 -11.26 7.57
N GLU A 58 4.03 -11.17 8.50
CA GLU A 58 3.90 -10.24 9.64
C GLU A 58 4.77 -9.01 9.38
N ILE A 59 4.16 -7.83 9.54
CA ILE A 59 4.85 -6.54 9.46
C ILE A 59 4.82 -5.92 10.86
N TRP A 60 5.98 -5.82 11.46
CA TRP A 60 6.17 -5.24 12.78
C TRP A 60 6.61 -3.79 12.63
N THR A 61 5.79 -2.87 13.17
CA THR A 61 5.97 -1.42 13.04
C THR A 61 5.77 -0.73 14.40
N ASP A 62 5.59 0.57 14.42
CA ASP A 62 5.42 1.39 15.62
C ASP A 62 3.95 1.72 15.97
N VAL A 63 3.01 1.15 15.22
CA VAL A 63 1.56 1.31 15.45
C VAL A 63 0.89 -0.02 15.71
N ASP A 64 -0.21 -0.01 16.48
CA ASP A 64 -0.95 -1.23 16.86
C ASP A 64 -1.70 -1.90 15.69
N GLY A 65 -1.77 -1.24 14.53
CA GLY A 65 -2.46 -1.70 13.34
C GLY A 65 -3.04 -0.54 12.54
N PHE A 66 -3.94 -0.85 11.62
CA PHE A 66 -4.74 0.18 10.97
C PHE A 66 -5.75 0.75 11.95
N MET A 67 -5.81 2.07 12.04
CA MET A 67 -6.74 2.77 12.91
C MET A 67 -7.96 3.24 12.12
N THR A 68 -9.10 3.37 12.81
CA THR A 68 -10.34 3.91 12.20
C THR A 68 -10.21 5.36 11.75
N ALA A 69 -9.24 6.10 12.29
CA ALA A 69 -8.81 7.43 11.86
C ALA A 69 -7.40 7.71 12.35
N ASP A 70 -6.80 8.82 11.93
CA ASP A 70 -5.51 9.26 12.50
C ASP A 70 -5.69 9.63 13.99
N PRO A 71 -5.06 8.91 14.94
CA PRO A 71 -5.23 9.15 16.37
C PRO A 71 -4.69 10.52 16.82
N ARG A 72 -3.84 11.17 16.01
CA ARG A 72 -3.35 12.52 16.27
C ARG A 72 -4.42 13.59 16.02
N VAL A 73 -5.43 13.27 15.20
CA VAL A 73 -6.55 14.14 14.86
C VAL A 73 -7.80 13.73 15.63
N ILE A 74 -8.05 12.43 15.75
CA ILE A 74 -9.25 11.87 16.39
C ILE A 74 -8.80 10.96 17.53
N SER A 75 -8.84 11.47 18.75
CA SER A 75 -8.29 10.82 19.95
C SER A 75 -8.99 9.49 20.33
N ASN A 76 -10.24 9.28 19.90
CA ASN A 76 -10.99 8.05 20.14
C ASN A 76 -10.90 7.06 18.96
N ALA A 77 -9.95 7.24 18.05
CA ALA A 77 -9.66 6.26 17.03
C ALA A 77 -9.17 4.95 17.68
N TYR A 78 -9.57 3.82 17.12
CA TYR A 78 -9.21 2.49 17.60
C TYR A 78 -8.75 1.60 16.44
N VAL A 79 -8.11 0.48 16.76
CA VAL A 79 -7.56 -0.46 15.79
C VAL A 79 -8.67 -1.20 15.07
N ILE A 80 -8.55 -1.35 13.76
CA ILE A 80 -9.42 -2.16 12.93
C ILE A 80 -8.88 -3.59 12.93
N ASP A 81 -9.67 -4.55 13.38
CA ASP A 81 -9.24 -5.94 13.52
C ASP A 81 -8.96 -6.60 12.17
N GLN A 82 -9.81 -6.34 11.17
CA GLN A 82 -9.74 -6.98 9.87
C GLN A 82 -10.03 -6.00 8.72
N LEU A 83 -9.21 -6.10 7.69
CA LEU A 83 -9.38 -5.38 6.43
C LEU A 83 -9.22 -6.35 5.25
N SER A 84 -9.95 -6.11 4.19
CA SER A 84 -9.61 -6.68 2.89
C SER A 84 -8.35 -6.00 2.32
N PHE A 85 -7.69 -6.64 1.37
CA PHE A 85 -6.55 -6.02 0.68
C PHE A 85 -6.94 -4.70 -0.02
N VAL A 86 -8.15 -4.64 -0.58
CA VAL A 86 -8.65 -3.43 -1.23
C VAL A 86 -8.85 -2.31 -0.22
N GLU A 87 -9.50 -2.57 0.90
CA GLU A 87 -9.69 -1.58 1.98
C GLU A 87 -8.36 -1.06 2.53
N ALA A 88 -7.39 -1.96 2.75
CA ALA A 88 -6.06 -1.57 3.22
C ALA A 88 -5.33 -0.70 2.18
N MET A 89 -5.40 -1.05 0.89
CA MET A 89 -4.83 -0.25 -0.20
C MET A 89 -5.47 1.13 -0.28
N GLU A 90 -6.79 1.23 -0.21
CA GLU A 90 -7.50 2.51 -0.25
C GLU A 90 -7.09 3.40 0.93
N LEU A 91 -7.07 2.87 2.16
CA LEU A 91 -6.60 3.62 3.32
C LEU A 91 -5.17 4.13 3.14
N CYS A 92 -4.26 3.28 2.64
CA CYS A 92 -2.86 3.66 2.41
C CYS A 92 -2.71 4.69 1.29
N ASN A 93 -3.44 4.55 0.19
CA ASN A 93 -3.39 5.48 -0.93
C ASN A 93 -3.91 6.87 -0.55
N PHE A 94 -4.86 6.92 0.38
CA PHE A 94 -5.47 8.17 0.86
C PHE A 94 -4.94 8.64 2.22
N GLY A 95 -3.72 8.23 2.62
CA GLY A 95 -2.95 8.87 3.68
C GLY A 95 -2.65 8.06 4.92
N ALA A 96 -3.18 6.85 5.08
CA ALA A 96 -2.79 5.97 6.19
C ALA A 96 -1.35 5.46 5.98
N LYS A 97 -0.41 5.95 6.80
CA LYS A 97 1.03 5.64 6.69
C LYS A 97 1.39 4.39 7.50
N VAL A 98 0.64 3.31 7.33
CA VAL A 98 0.84 2.06 8.09
C VAL A 98 1.69 1.08 7.31
N VAL A 99 1.40 0.89 6.03
CA VAL A 99 2.12 -0.02 5.12
C VAL A 99 2.40 0.72 3.82
N TYR A 100 3.54 0.43 3.23
CA TYR A 100 3.85 0.91 1.89
C TYR A 100 2.93 0.21 0.85
N PRO A 101 2.08 0.95 0.09
CA PRO A 101 1.06 0.33 -0.75
C PRO A 101 1.56 -0.76 -1.70
N PRO A 102 2.72 -0.63 -2.38
CA PRO A 102 3.26 -1.69 -3.22
C PRO A 102 3.54 -3.01 -2.52
N THR A 103 3.70 -3.00 -1.19
CA THR A 103 3.89 -4.21 -0.37
C THR A 103 2.71 -5.19 -0.49
N ILE A 104 1.53 -4.70 -0.75
CA ILE A 104 0.32 -5.52 -0.80
C ILE A 104 0.28 -6.39 -2.06
N TYR A 105 0.75 -5.91 -3.20
CA TYR A 105 0.60 -6.60 -4.49
C TYR A 105 1.17 -8.03 -4.56
N PRO A 106 2.44 -8.31 -4.14
CA PRO A 106 2.99 -9.65 -4.27
C PRO A 106 2.20 -10.70 -3.48
N VAL A 107 1.78 -10.36 -2.26
CA VAL A 107 1.06 -11.27 -1.37
C VAL A 107 -0.43 -11.38 -1.71
N PHE A 108 -1.04 -10.31 -2.24
CA PHE A 108 -2.42 -10.33 -2.73
C PHE A 108 -2.62 -11.40 -3.81
N HIS A 109 -1.77 -11.43 -4.83
CA HIS A 109 -1.84 -12.42 -5.91
C HIS A 109 -1.61 -13.86 -5.47
N LYS A 110 -1.02 -14.05 -4.29
CA LYS A 110 -0.77 -15.37 -3.68
C LYS A 110 -1.76 -15.71 -2.57
N ASN A 111 -2.69 -14.82 -2.30
CA ASN A 111 -3.65 -14.95 -1.19
C ASN A 111 -2.95 -15.20 0.17
N ILE A 112 -1.80 -14.55 0.37
CA ILE A 112 -1.05 -14.64 1.63
C ILE A 112 -1.52 -13.53 2.55
N PRO A 113 -2.11 -13.84 3.71
CA PRO A 113 -2.57 -12.82 4.65
C PRO A 113 -1.39 -12.01 5.22
N ILE A 114 -1.66 -10.74 5.54
CA ILE A 114 -0.74 -9.87 6.25
C ILE A 114 -1.29 -9.63 7.66
N ILE A 115 -0.42 -9.57 8.66
CA ILE A 115 -0.77 -9.05 9.99
C ILE A 115 0.17 -7.89 10.30
N ILE A 116 -0.42 -6.75 10.64
CA ILE A 116 0.30 -5.58 11.12
C ILE A 116 0.36 -5.65 12.64
N LYS A 117 1.53 -5.55 13.21
CA LYS A 117 1.76 -5.64 14.67
C LYS A 117 2.67 -4.53 15.16
N ASN A 118 2.50 -4.18 16.43
CA ASN A 118 3.33 -3.19 17.08
C ASN A 118 4.52 -3.84 17.77
N THR A 119 5.72 -3.42 17.42
CA THR A 119 6.98 -3.87 18.04
C THR A 119 7.05 -3.51 19.53
N PHE A 120 6.48 -2.36 19.91
CA PHE A 120 6.49 -1.86 21.29
C PHE A 120 5.28 -2.33 22.11
N ASN A 121 4.27 -2.91 21.46
CA ASN A 121 3.07 -3.46 22.09
C ASN A 121 2.73 -4.82 21.47
N SER A 122 3.58 -5.80 21.70
CA SER A 122 3.45 -7.14 21.09
C SER A 122 2.20 -7.91 21.55
N ALA A 123 1.56 -7.47 22.64
CA ALA A 123 0.31 -8.05 23.12
C ALA A 123 -0.92 -7.57 22.33
N ALA A 124 -0.82 -6.44 21.61
CA ALA A 124 -1.89 -5.98 20.73
C ALA A 124 -2.14 -7.00 19.63
N PRO A 125 -3.43 -7.31 19.29
CA PRO A 125 -3.78 -8.28 18.26
C PRO A 125 -3.31 -7.86 16.88
N GLY A 126 -3.26 -6.56 16.62
CA GLY A 126 -2.92 -6.00 15.31
C GLY A 126 -4.10 -5.96 14.34
N THR A 127 -3.81 -5.66 13.08
CA THR A 127 -4.79 -5.72 11.99
C THR A 127 -4.45 -6.86 11.04
N LYS A 128 -5.41 -7.74 10.80
CA LYS A 128 -5.29 -8.79 9.77
C LYS A 128 -5.81 -8.26 8.43
N ILE A 129 -5.03 -8.44 7.37
CA ILE A 129 -5.40 -8.10 6.00
C ILE A 129 -5.47 -9.40 5.20
N SER A 130 -6.64 -9.71 4.63
CA SER A 130 -6.85 -10.94 3.86
C SER A 130 -8.06 -10.80 2.91
N ASN A 131 -8.23 -11.75 1.99
CA ASN A 131 -9.44 -11.83 1.19
C ASN A 131 -10.64 -12.36 1.99
N ASP A 132 -10.38 -13.15 3.04
CA ASP A 132 -11.42 -13.77 3.87
C ASP A 132 -11.80 -12.83 5.03
N VAL A 133 -12.40 -11.69 4.70
CA VAL A 133 -12.92 -10.77 5.71
C VAL A 133 -14.34 -11.18 6.04
N VAL A 134 -14.58 -11.54 7.28
CA VAL A 134 -15.93 -11.77 7.79
C VAL A 134 -16.57 -10.39 8.06
N HIS A 135 -17.55 -10.02 7.27
CA HIS A 135 -18.31 -8.78 7.45
C HIS A 135 -19.35 -8.96 8.58
N GLU A 136 -18.88 -9.22 9.79
CA GLU A 136 -19.75 -9.27 10.97
C GLU A 136 -20.17 -7.87 11.46
N ASP A 137 -19.51 -6.85 10.95
CA ASP A 137 -19.73 -5.49 11.42
C ASP A 137 -20.77 -4.76 10.57
N SER A 138 -21.88 -4.41 11.19
CA SER A 138 -22.95 -3.63 10.58
C SER A 138 -22.58 -2.15 10.32
N ARG A 139 -21.35 -1.74 10.64
CA ARG A 139 -20.89 -0.38 10.45
C ARG A 139 -20.65 -0.08 8.97
N ALA A 140 -21.28 0.98 8.48
CA ALA A 140 -21.16 1.42 7.08
C ALA A 140 -19.77 1.98 6.76
N ILE A 141 -19.02 2.45 7.77
CA ILE A 141 -17.70 3.06 7.63
C ILE A 141 -16.73 2.33 8.57
N LYS A 142 -15.66 1.75 8.01
CA LYS A 142 -14.60 1.08 8.78
C LYS A 142 -13.49 2.03 9.19
N GLY A 143 -13.13 2.96 8.34
CA GLY A 143 -12.05 3.90 8.60
C GLY A 143 -12.10 5.12 7.69
N ILE A 144 -11.41 6.17 8.13
CA ILE A 144 -11.27 7.44 7.41
C ILE A 144 -9.80 7.78 7.36
N SER A 145 -9.27 8.02 6.17
CA SER A 145 -7.93 8.53 5.95
C SER A 145 -7.98 9.92 5.33
N SER A 146 -6.90 10.68 5.47
CA SER A 146 -6.80 12.02 4.89
C SER A 146 -5.40 12.29 4.36
N ILE A 147 -5.33 13.05 3.30
CA ILE A 147 -4.08 13.54 2.72
C ILE A 147 -4.06 15.05 2.94
N SER A 148 -3.01 15.55 3.56
CA SER A 148 -2.72 16.98 3.65
C SER A 148 -1.92 17.44 2.41
N ASP A 149 -1.80 18.77 2.28
CA ASP A 149 -1.00 19.41 1.23
C ASP A 149 -1.42 19.03 -0.19
N THR A 150 -2.74 18.97 -0.41
CA THR A 150 -3.34 18.72 -1.72
C THR A 150 -3.97 20.00 -2.27
N SER A 151 -4.01 20.10 -3.59
CA SER A 151 -4.66 21.20 -4.30
C SER A 151 -5.73 20.64 -5.24
N LEU A 152 -6.89 21.29 -5.23
CA LEU A 152 -7.92 21.03 -6.21
C LEU A 152 -7.70 21.97 -7.41
N VAL A 153 -7.52 21.36 -8.58
CA VAL A 153 -7.41 22.10 -9.83
C VAL A 153 -8.67 21.84 -10.66
N THR A 154 -9.41 22.90 -10.95
CA THR A 154 -10.59 22.84 -11.83
C THR A 154 -10.25 23.47 -13.16
N VAL A 155 -10.39 22.71 -14.23
CA VAL A 155 -10.27 23.20 -15.60
C VAL A 155 -11.66 23.29 -16.20
N SER A 156 -12.05 24.50 -16.60
CA SER A 156 -13.39 24.73 -17.19
C SER A 156 -13.32 25.68 -18.38
N GLY A 157 -14.15 25.43 -19.36
CA GLY A 157 -14.24 26.31 -20.53
C GLY A 157 -15.18 25.81 -21.60
N LEU A 158 -15.95 26.73 -22.20
CA LEU A 158 -16.87 26.43 -23.32
C LEU A 158 -16.14 25.84 -24.53
N GLY A 159 -14.87 26.18 -24.72
CA GLY A 159 -14.05 25.65 -25.82
C GLY A 159 -13.56 24.21 -25.63
N MET A 160 -13.91 23.55 -24.52
CA MET A 160 -13.58 22.15 -24.28
C MET A 160 -14.59 21.18 -24.88
N VAL A 161 -15.81 21.64 -25.15
CA VAL A 161 -16.91 20.80 -25.64
C VAL A 161 -16.61 20.28 -27.05
N GLY A 162 -16.66 18.97 -27.21
CA GLY A 162 -16.43 18.31 -28.51
C GLY A 162 -14.96 18.32 -28.98
N VAL A 163 -14.02 18.79 -28.17
CA VAL A 163 -12.59 18.81 -28.52
C VAL A 163 -11.92 17.53 -28.09
N ILE A 164 -11.46 16.74 -29.05
CA ILE A 164 -10.77 15.47 -28.80
C ILE A 164 -9.42 15.73 -28.10
N GLY A 165 -9.14 14.98 -27.05
CA GLY A 165 -7.83 14.92 -26.39
C GLY A 165 -7.55 16.02 -25.37
N ILE A 166 -8.54 16.78 -24.92
CA ILE A 166 -8.35 17.80 -23.85
C ILE A 166 -7.76 17.18 -22.59
N ASN A 167 -8.35 16.10 -22.07
CA ASN A 167 -7.85 15.42 -20.87
C ASN A 167 -6.41 14.93 -21.07
N SER A 168 -6.07 14.40 -22.24
CA SER A 168 -4.70 14.00 -22.56
C SER A 168 -3.72 15.17 -22.42
N ARG A 169 -4.07 16.35 -22.91
CA ARG A 169 -3.22 17.56 -22.80
C ARG A 169 -3.06 18.04 -21.36
N ILE A 170 -4.15 18.00 -20.57
CA ILE A 170 -4.12 18.38 -19.15
C ILE A 170 -3.17 17.45 -18.39
N PHE A 171 -3.37 16.13 -18.49
CA PHE A 171 -2.54 15.16 -17.79
C PHE A 171 -1.09 15.15 -18.26
N GLN A 172 -0.85 15.35 -19.55
CA GLN A 172 0.50 15.48 -20.07
C GLN A 172 1.21 16.71 -19.51
N CYS A 173 0.53 17.84 -19.39
CA CYS A 173 1.08 19.06 -18.79
C CYS A 173 1.43 18.82 -17.31
N LEU A 174 0.55 18.19 -16.55
CA LEU A 174 0.79 17.86 -15.14
C LEU A 174 1.98 16.90 -14.99
N ALA A 175 2.05 15.86 -15.80
CA ALA A 175 3.14 14.89 -15.78
C ALA A 175 4.50 15.52 -16.15
N GLN A 176 4.54 16.39 -17.16
CA GLN A 176 5.77 17.11 -17.54
C GLN A 176 6.30 18.03 -16.44
N ASN A 177 5.42 18.50 -15.54
CA ASN A 177 5.79 19.31 -14.40
C ASN A 177 5.96 18.49 -13.10
N GLY A 178 5.99 17.15 -13.19
CA GLY A 178 6.18 16.28 -12.03
C GLY A 178 5.02 16.26 -11.04
N ILE A 179 3.82 16.67 -11.49
CA ILE A 179 2.63 16.74 -10.63
C ILE A 179 1.89 15.41 -10.71
N SER A 180 1.76 14.75 -9.57
CA SER A 180 0.99 13.51 -9.43
C SER A 180 -0.49 13.80 -9.22
N VAL A 181 -1.33 13.14 -9.99
CA VAL A 181 -2.80 13.22 -9.85
C VAL A 181 -3.29 11.91 -9.24
N PHE A 182 -4.02 11.99 -8.13
CA PHE A 182 -4.55 10.81 -7.43
C PHE A 182 -6.08 10.71 -7.43
N LEU A 183 -6.77 11.80 -7.79
CA LEU A 183 -8.24 11.81 -7.93
C LEU A 183 -8.63 12.65 -9.13
N VAL A 184 -9.53 12.12 -9.95
CA VAL A 184 -10.11 12.83 -11.08
C VAL A 184 -11.63 12.69 -11.03
N SER A 185 -12.33 13.80 -11.19
CA SER A 185 -13.78 13.80 -11.34
C SER A 185 -14.13 14.70 -12.52
N GLN A 186 -14.91 14.18 -13.43
CA GLN A 186 -15.39 14.93 -14.57
C GLN A 186 -16.91 15.13 -14.46
N ALA A 187 -17.35 16.36 -14.65
CA ALA A 187 -18.78 16.67 -14.69
C ALA A 187 -19.44 16.08 -15.96
N SER A 188 -20.74 15.82 -15.87
CA SER A 188 -21.52 15.28 -16.99
C SER A 188 -21.62 16.23 -18.21
N SER A 189 -21.41 17.53 -17.99
CA SER A 189 -21.20 18.48 -19.06
C SER A 189 -19.69 18.58 -19.34
N GLU A 190 -19.27 18.43 -20.56
CA GLU A 190 -17.86 18.49 -20.99
C GLU A 190 -17.17 19.85 -20.70
N HIS A 191 -17.81 20.73 -19.91
CA HIS A 191 -17.32 22.08 -19.60
C HIS A 191 -16.33 22.11 -18.43
N ASN A 192 -16.29 21.05 -17.60
CA ASN A 192 -15.47 20.99 -16.39
C ASN A 192 -14.79 19.66 -16.23
N THR A 193 -13.52 19.68 -15.89
CA THR A 193 -12.70 18.52 -15.49
C THR A 193 -11.88 18.85 -14.27
#